data_d54f8f1bb513bbc7c0bbed1761d4468c
#
_entry.id   d54f8f1bb513bbc7c0bbed1761d4468c
#
_cell.length_a   1.000
_cell.length_b   1.000
_cell.length_c   1.000
_cell.angle_alpha   90.00
_cell.angle_beta   90.00
_cell.angle_gamma   90.00
#
_symmetry.space_group_name_H-M   'P 1'
#
loop_
_entity.id
_entity.type
_entity.pdbx_description
1 polymer ?
#
loop_
_entity_poly.entity_id
_entity_poly.type
_entity_poly.pdbx_seq_one_letter_code
_entity_poly.pdbx_strand_id
1 'polypeptide(L)'
;MIPSNVDIDSIVASLSDAAIYVDPKFPRANKISQRELEGIIDNAEHGEAKEKFGKLKVALIEQSLSGTGMRDVAQRIKDESNANTVIVRSPSGTAAVADGFSRYNLESNSHLASKGGAATGLQTYIQALDHHR
;
A
#
# COMPACT_ATOMS: atom_id res chain seq x y z
N MET A 1 -0.93 -4.70 16.87
CA MET A 1 -2.09 -5.61 16.89
C MET A 1 -3.15 -5.13 15.92
N ILE A 2 -3.68 -6.05 15.12
CA ILE A 2 -4.68 -5.71 14.11
C ILE A 2 -6.05 -5.65 14.77
N PRO A 3 -6.79 -4.53 14.64
CA PRO A 3 -8.14 -4.45 15.20
C PRO A 3 -9.09 -5.46 14.57
N SER A 4 -10.04 -5.94 15.38
CA SER A 4 -10.99 -6.97 14.94
C SER A 4 -11.96 -6.50 13.85
N ASN A 5 -12.10 -5.19 13.67
CA ASN A 5 -12.97 -4.66 12.61
C ASN A 5 -12.31 -4.67 11.22
N VAL A 6 -11.06 -5.11 11.14
CA VAL A 6 -10.37 -5.28 9.86
C VAL A 6 -10.42 -6.76 9.49
N ASP A 7 -11.03 -7.06 8.34
CA ASP A 7 -11.09 -8.44 7.83
C ASP A 7 -9.79 -8.77 7.10
N ILE A 8 -8.75 -9.02 7.87
CA ILE A 8 -7.42 -9.24 7.33
C ILE A 8 -7.35 -10.49 6.45
N ASP A 9 -8.10 -11.53 6.79
CA ASP A 9 -8.07 -12.78 6.02
C ASP A 9 -8.60 -12.58 4.61
N SER A 10 -9.68 -11.80 4.45
CA SER A 10 -10.20 -11.47 3.13
C SER A 10 -9.24 -10.60 2.31
N ILE A 11 -8.58 -9.66 2.97
CA ILE A 11 -7.59 -8.80 2.32
C ILE A 11 -6.42 -9.64 1.81
N VAL A 12 -5.89 -10.51 2.65
CA VAL A 12 -4.77 -11.39 2.29
C VAL A 12 -5.18 -12.32 1.14
N ALA A 13 -6.37 -12.90 1.21
CA ALA A 13 -6.86 -13.78 0.15
C ALA A 13 -6.96 -13.05 -1.19
N SER A 14 -7.46 -11.82 -1.20
CA SER A 14 -7.54 -11.01 -2.41
C SER A 14 -6.16 -10.69 -2.97
N LEU A 15 -5.22 -10.36 -2.10
CA LEU A 15 -3.88 -9.96 -2.52
C LEU A 15 -2.98 -11.15 -2.87
N SER A 16 -3.42 -12.38 -2.60
CA SER A 16 -2.72 -13.56 -3.09
C SER A 16 -2.77 -13.66 -4.61
N ASP A 17 -3.86 -13.19 -5.21
CA ASP A 17 -4.08 -13.29 -6.66
C ASP A 17 -3.99 -11.95 -7.38
N ALA A 18 -3.99 -10.83 -6.66
CA ALA A 18 -4.01 -9.50 -7.25
C ALA A 18 -2.98 -8.60 -6.59
N ALA A 19 -2.60 -7.55 -7.28
CA ALA A 19 -1.66 -6.56 -6.75
C ALA A 19 -2.34 -5.51 -5.90
N ILE A 20 -3.67 -5.37 -6.01
CA ILE A 20 -4.42 -4.32 -5.33
C ILE A 20 -5.71 -4.85 -4.73
N TYR A 21 -6.03 -4.35 -3.54
CA TYR A 21 -7.30 -4.55 -2.88
C TYR A 21 -7.93 -3.19 -2.61
N VAL A 22 -9.17 -2.99 -3.02
CA VAL A 22 -9.93 -1.77 -2.75
C VAL A 22 -11.20 -2.15 -2.01
N ASP A 23 -11.32 -1.70 -0.75
CA ASP A 23 -12.55 -1.90 0.00
C ASP A 23 -13.65 -1.05 -0.64
N PRO A 24 -14.84 -1.64 -0.93
CA PRO A 24 -15.94 -0.87 -1.52
C PRO A 24 -16.37 0.33 -0.68
N LYS A 25 -16.09 0.32 0.60
CA LYS A 25 -16.42 1.43 1.51
C LYS A 25 -15.32 2.47 1.64
N PHE A 26 -14.19 2.27 0.95
CA PHE A 26 -13.13 3.28 0.93
C PHE A 26 -13.69 4.57 0.31
N PRO A 27 -13.35 5.77 0.85
CA PRO A 27 -13.89 7.02 0.31
C PRO A 27 -13.67 7.14 -1.19
N ARG A 28 -14.75 7.37 -1.93
CA ARG A 28 -14.75 7.49 -3.39
C ARG A 28 -14.25 6.22 -4.12
N ALA A 29 -14.47 5.05 -3.52
CA ALA A 29 -14.04 3.79 -4.13
C ALA A 29 -14.57 3.63 -5.55
N ASN A 30 -15.79 4.09 -5.82
CA ASN A 30 -16.40 4.02 -7.15
C ASN A 30 -15.73 4.93 -8.18
N LYS A 31 -14.87 5.84 -7.76
CA LYS A 31 -14.09 6.72 -8.65
C LYS A 31 -12.67 6.20 -8.87
N ILE A 32 -12.29 5.13 -8.20
CA ILE A 32 -10.93 4.58 -8.28
C ILE A 32 -10.85 3.59 -9.44
N SER A 33 -9.88 3.80 -10.32
CA SER A 33 -9.58 2.86 -11.40
C SER A 33 -8.54 1.86 -10.92
N GLN A 34 -8.94 0.61 -10.73
CA GLN A 34 -8.01 -0.44 -10.35
C GLN A 34 -6.96 -0.66 -11.43
N ARG A 35 -7.36 -0.52 -12.70
CA ARG A 35 -6.43 -0.63 -13.84
C ARG A 35 -5.32 0.42 -13.74
N GLU A 36 -5.66 1.65 -13.39
CA GLU A 36 -4.67 2.72 -13.24
C GLU A 36 -3.71 2.40 -12.10
N LEU A 37 -4.22 1.93 -10.97
CA LEU A 37 -3.40 1.54 -9.84
C LEU A 37 -2.49 0.37 -10.19
N GLU A 38 -3.02 -0.63 -10.88
CA GLU A 38 -2.23 -1.78 -11.33
C GLU A 38 -1.10 -1.35 -12.27
N GLY A 39 -1.36 -0.36 -13.15
CA GLY A 39 -0.35 0.20 -14.02
C GLY A 39 0.76 0.90 -13.25
N ILE A 40 0.42 1.64 -12.21
CA ILE A 40 1.40 2.31 -11.35
C ILE A 40 2.27 1.27 -10.65
N ILE A 41 1.65 0.22 -10.11
CA ILE A 41 2.36 -0.87 -9.45
C ILE A 41 3.30 -1.57 -10.43
N ASP A 42 2.79 -1.88 -11.62
CA ASP A 42 3.58 -2.56 -12.65
C ASP A 42 4.80 -1.73 -13.04
N ASN A 43 4.64 -0.43 -13.20
CA ASN A 43 5.75 0.46 -13.51
C ASN A 43 6.80 0.47 -12.39
N ALA A 44 6.38 0.42 -11.12
CA ALA A 44 7.31 0.36 -10.00
C ALA A 44 8.09 -0.95 -9.99
N GLU A 45 7.42 -2.06 -10.28
CA GLU A 45 8.03 -3.39 -10.29
C GLU A 45 9.00 -3.61 -11.44
N HIS A 46 8.88 -2.82 -12.51
CA HIS A 46 9.72 -2.95 -13.71
C HIS A 46 10.60 -1.72 -13.98
N GLY A 47 10.58 -0.73 -13.09
CA GLY A 47 11.35 0.50 -13.24
C GLY A 47 12.76 0.41 -12.68
N GLU A 48 13.38 1.57 -12.48
CA GLU A 48 14.76 1.65 -12.00
C GLU A 48 14.94 1.10 -10.59
N ALA A 49 13.91 1.22 -9.75
CA ALA A 49 13.95 0.74 -8.38
C ALA A 49 13.32 -0.66 -8.23
N LYS A 50 13.18 -1.41 -9.32
CA LYS A 50 12.51 -2.71 -9.30
C LYS A 50 13.06 -3.67 -8.25
N GLU A 51 14.37 -3.65 -8.01
CA GLU A 51 14.99 -4.53 -7.03
C GLU A 51 14.62 -4.15 -5.61
N LYS A 52 14.39 -2.84 -5.35
CA LYS A 52 13.99 -2.37 -4.04
C LYS A 52 12.51 -2.62 -3.76
N PHE A 53 11.65 -2.40 -4.75
CA PHE A 53 10.22 -2.65 -4.59
C PHE A 53 9.91 -4.14 -4.56
N GLY A 54 10.58 -4.91 -5.42
CA GLY A 54 10.25 -6.32 -5.57
C GLY A 54 8.78 -6.48 -5.93
N LYS A 55 8.12 -7.42 -5.29
CA LYS A 55 6.68 -7.64 -5.50
C LYS A 55 5.89 -6.65 -4.63
N LEU A 56 5.15 -5.76 -5.27
CA LEU A 56 4.42 -4.66 -4.61
C LEU A 56 2.93 -4.97 -4.53
N LYS A 57 2.36 -4.84 -3.33
CA LYS A 57 0.92 -5.00 -3.08
C LYS A 57 0.40 -3.74 -2.41
N VAL A 58 -0.82 -3.35 -2.77
CA VAL A 58 -1.47 -2.15 -2.22
C VAL A 58 -2.87 -2.50 -1.73
N ALA A 59 -3.21 -2.06 -0.53
CA ALA A 59 -4.54 -2.23 0.04
C ALA A 59 -5.11 -0.88 0.42
N LEU A 60 -6.34 -0.60 -0.03
CA LEU A 60 -7.10 0.58 0.35
C LEU A 60 -8.22 0.11 1.26
N ILE A 61 -8.15 0.47 2.55
CA ILE A 61 -9.11 0.00 3.55
C ILE A 61 -9.95 1.16 4.07
N GLU A 62 -11.15 0.85 4.58
CA GLU A 62 -12.07 1.88 5.05
C GLU A 62 -11.88 2.21 6.53
N GLN A 63 -11.27 1.31 7.29
CA GLN A 63 -11.08 1.51 8.73
C GLN A 63 -9.96 2.51 8.99
N SER A 64 -10.23 3.49 9.85
CA SER A 64 -9.20 4.44 10.30
C SER A 64 -8.47 3.84 11.50
N LEU A 65 -7.21 3.50 11.30
CA LEU A 65 -6.39 2.85 12.33
C LEU A 65 -5.26 3.77 12.78
N SER A 66 -4.68 3.46 13.93
CA SER A 66 -3.45 4.11 14.38
C SER A 66 -2.31 3.75 13.44
N GLY A 67 -1.22 4.51 13.49
CA GLY A 67 -0.03 4.20 12.70
C GLY A 67 0.51 2.79 12.96
N THR A 68 0.50 2.35 14.21
CA THR A 68 0.90 1.00 14.57
C THR A 68 -0.05 -0.04 14.00
N GLY A 69 -1.36 0.19 14.10
CA GLY A 69 -2.36 -0.72 13.54
C GLY A 69 -2.24 -0.85 12.03
N MET A 70 -2.02 0.28 11.34
CA MET A 70 -1.82 0.28 9.89
C MET A 70 -0.59 -0.53 9.50
N ARG A 71 0.50 -0.35 10.23
CA ARG A 71 1.74 -1.07 9.94
C ARG A 71 1.58 -2.56 10.21
N ASP A 72 0.85 -2.94 11.27
CA ASP A 72 0.59 -4.34 11.57
C ASP A 72 -0.22 -5.01 10.45
N VAL A 73 -1.19 -4.31 9.89
CA VAL A 73 -1.95 -4.80 8.73
C VAL A 73 -1.01 -5.00 7.54
N ALA A 74 -0.18 -4.01 7.24
CA ALA A 74 0.76 -4.10 6.13
C ALA A 74 1.75 -5.26 6.31
N GLN A 75 2.25 -5.44 7.53
CA GLN A 75 3.19 -6.52 7.82
C GLN A 75 2.55 -7.90 7.66
N ARG A 76 1.30 -8.05 8.12
CA ARG A 76 0.57 -9.31 7.97
C ARG A 76 0.34 -9.65 6.50
N ILE A 77 -0.03 -8.66 5.70
CA ILE A 77 -0.20 -8.84 4.26
C ILE A 77 1.13 -9.26 3.62
N LYS A 78 2.22 -8.58 3.99
CA LYS A 78 3.54 -8.89 3.44
C LYS A 78 3.94 -10.32 3.75
N ASP A 79 3.76 -10.74 5.01
CA ASP A 79 4.17 -12.08 5.44
C ASP A 79 3.37 -13.19 4.76
N GLU A 80 2.08 -12.96 4.54
CA GLU A 80 1.20 -14.02 4.03
C GLU A 80 1.04 -14.00 2.50
N SER A 81 1.36 -12.90 1.84
CA SER A 81 1.24 -12.81 0.38
C SER A 81 2.58 -12.92 -0.34
N ASN A 82 3.67 -13.09 0.40
CA ASN A 82 5.04 -13.16 -0.14
C ASN A 82 5.43 -11.89 -0.90
N ALA A 83 4.84 -10.76 -0.53
CA ALA A 83 5.20 -9.48 -1.12
C ALA A 83 6.51 -8.96 -0.51
N ASN A 84 7.25 -8.18 -1.27
CA ASN A 84 8.44 -7.50 -0.79
C ASN A 84 8.11 -6.11 -0.25
N THR A 85 7.06 -5.49 -0.79
CA THR A 85 6.60 -4.15 -0.39
C THR A 85 5.09 -4.17 -0.31
N VAL A 86 4.53 -3.66 0.80
CA VAL A 86 3.09 -3.53 0.98
C VAL A 86 2.78 -2.11 1.43
N ILE A 87 1.84 -1.46 0.75
CA ILE A 87 1.35 -0.13 1.09
C ILE A 87 -0.12 -0.25 1.46
N VAL A 88 -0.49 0.22 2.66
CA VAL A 88 -1.88 0.23 3.12
C VAL A 88 -2.30 1.68 3.32
N ARG A 89 -3.36 2.08 2.63
CA ARG A 89 -3.94 3.41 2.78
C ARG A 89 -5.33 3.31 3.40
N SER A 90 -5.58 4.17 4.38
CA SER A 90 -6.90 4.33 5.02
C SER A 90 -7.29 5.80 4.95
N PRO A 91 -8.53 6.13 5.38
CA PRO A 91 -8.93 7.54 5.46
C PRO A 91 -8.07 8.37 6.42
N SER A 92 -7.44 7.74 7.41
CA SER A 92 -6.63 8.45 8.41
C SER A 92 -5.16 8.58 8.03
N GLY A 93 -4.68 7.82 7.04
CA GLY A 93 -3.29 7.89 6.66
C GLY A 93 -2.82 6.66 5.90
N THR A 94 -1.51 6.54 5.74
CA THR A 94 -0.88 5.47 4.99
C THR A 94 0.28 4.89 5.78
N ALA A 95 0.45 3.58 5.69
CA ALA A 95 1.61 2.89 6.23
C ALA A 95 2.16 1.94 5.18
N ALA A 96 3.45 1.66 5.25
CA ALA A 96 4.10 0.75 4.33
C ALA A 96 5.16 -0.07 5.06
N VAL A 97 5.37 -1.28 4.57
CA VAL A 97 6.48 -2.13 5.01
C VAL A 97 7.17 -2.66 3.76
N ALA A 98 8.48 -2.79 3.80
CA ALA A 98 9.24 -3.22 2.63
C ALA A 98 10.61 -3.75 3.03
N ASP A 99 11.11 -4.68 2.24
CA ASP A 99 12.46 -5.22 2.44
C ASP A 99 13.54 -4.30 1.88
N GLY A 100 13.23 -3.58 0.80
CA GLY A 100 14.20 -2.81 0.05
C GLY A 100 14.33 -1.34 0.44
N PHE A 101 13.51 -0.87 1.40
CA PHE A 101 13.52 0.53 1.85
C PHE A 101 13.63 0.58 3.36
N SER A 102 14.33 1.57 3.88
CA SER A 102 14.39 1.77 5.32
C SER A 102 13.04 2.20 5.87
N ARG A 103 12.79 1.87 7.14
CA ARG A 103 11.58 2.30 7.82
C ARG A 103 11.47 3.82 7.84
N TYR A 104 12.58 4.50 8.06
CA TYR A 104 12.61 5.96 8.05
C TYR A 104 12.12 6.52 6.70
N ASN A 105 12.64 5.97 5.59
CA ASN A 105 12.24 6.40 4.26
C ASN A 105 10.75 6.17 4.04
N LEU A 106 10.26 4.98 4.41
CA LEU A 106 8.85 4.65 4.25
C LEU A 106 7.96 5.58 5.08
N GLU A 107 8.31 5.82 6.33
CA GLU A 107 7.47 6.62 7.23
C GLU A 107 7.55 8.12 6.92
N SER A 108 8.73 8.64 6.60
CA SER A 108 8.88 10.08 6.35
C SER A 108 8.17 10.54 5.08
N ASN A 109 7.93 9.63 4.13
CA ASN A 109 7.25 9.96 2.88
C ASN A 109 5.78 9.48 2.82
N SER A 110 5.32 8.77 3.84
CA SER A 110 3.98 8.17 3.81
C SER A 110 2.84 9.17 3.66
N HIS A 111 3.02 10.40 4.15
CA HIS A 111 2.02 11.46 4.00
C HIS A 111 1.72 11.79 2.54
N LEU A 112 2.66 11.54 1.64
CA LEU A 112 2.48 11.81 0.22
C LEU A 112 1.44 10.87 -0.39
N ALA A 113 1.37 9.64 0.08
CA ALA A 113 0.41 8.66 -0.41
C ALA A 113 -1.03 9.03 -0.06
N SER A 114 -1.22 9.87 0.94
CA SER A 114 -2.55 10.29 1.39
C SER A 114 -3.01 11.59 0.74
N LYS A 115 -2.21 12.19 -0.13
CA LYS A 115 -2.56 13.44 -0.80
C LYS A 115 -3.23 13.16 -2.14
N GLY A 116 -4.38 13.79 -2.37
CA GLY A 116 -5.12 13.64 -3.61
C GLY A 116 -5.81 12.28 -3.69
N GLY A 117 -6.16 11.87 -4.91
CA GLY A 117 -6.81 10.59 -5.15
C GLY A 117 -5.88 9.43 -4.92
N ALA A 118 -6.44 8.22 -4.93
CA ALA A 118 -5.68 7.01 -4.66
C ALA A 118 -4.50 6.83 -5.63
N ALA A 119 -4.75 7.02 -6.92
CA ALA A 119 -3.71 6.86 -7.93
C ALA A 119 -2.62 7.92 -7.81
N THR A 120 -3.02 9.20 -7.66
CA THR A 120 -2.07 10.30 -7.52
C THR A 120 -1.20 10.12 -6.28
N GLY A 121 -1.83 9.79 -5.15
CA GLY A 121 -1.10 9.57 -3.90
C GLY A 121 -0.12 8.42 -4.00
N LEU A 122 -0.55 7.30 -4.57
CA LEU A 122 0.31 6.14 -4.73
C LEU A 122 1.50 6.47 -5.62
N GLN A 123 1.28 7.11 -6.75
CA GLN A 123 2.35 7.46 -7.68
C GLN A 123 3.35 8.42 -7.04
N THR A 124 2.86 9.43 -6.32
CA THR A 124 3.72 10.41 -5.65
C THR A 124 4.60 9.72 -4.61
N TYR A 125 4.01 8.81 -3.83
CA TYR A 125 4.73 8.07 -2.82
C TYR A 125 5.82 7.18 -3.44
N ILE A 126 5.46 6.44 -4.48
CA ILE A 126 6.41 5.58 -5.19
C ILE A 126 7.58 6.40 -5.74
N GLN A 127 7.29 7.55 -6.35
CA GLN A 127 8.35 8.42 -6.88
C GLN A 127 9.25 8.94 -5.78
N ALA A 128 8.68 9.30 -4.62
CA ALA A 128 9.47 9.78 -3.50
C ALA A 128 10.39 8.68 -2.95
N LEU A 129 9.91 7.46 -2.86
CA LEU A 129 10.73 6.32 -2.41
C LEU A 129 11.84 6.02 -3.41
N ASP A 130 11.55 6.09 -4.70
CA ASP A 130 12.51 5.82 -5.76
C ASP A 130 13.64 6.86 -5.76
N HIS A 131 13.32 8.11 -5.54
CA HIS A 131 14.30 9.19 -5.57
C HIS A 131 15.04 9.44 -4.25
N HIS A 132 14.55 8.86 -3.16
CA HIS A 132 15.17 9.04 -1.86
C HIS A 132 16.34 8.06 -1.71
N ARG A 133 17.51 8.60 -1.54
CA ARG A 133 18.75 7.81 -1.43
C ARG A 133 19.49 8.06 -0.15
#